data_528ccb9c00ac2a29211c780cea525190
#
_entry.id   528ccb9c00ac2a29211c780cea525190
#
_cell.length_a   1.000
_cell.length_b   1.000
_cell.length_c   1.000
_cell.angle_alpha   90.00
_cell.angle_beta   90.00
_cell.angle_gamma   90.00
#
_symmetry.space_group_name_H-M   'P 1'
#
loop_
_entity.id
_entity.type
_entity.pdbx_description
1 polymer ?
#
loop_
_entity_poly.entity_id
_entity_poly.type
_entity_poly.pdbx_seq_one_letter_code
_entity_poly.pdbx_strand_id
1 'polypeptide(L)' 'MKPISEVHVAEPGLAVVEVAARDDQTAFAVQELLAGRWATATADTTTRAPGEPGVRLRFYLDVRQELGVMA' A
#
# COMPACT_ATOMS: atom_id res chain seq x y z
N MET A 1 -6.63 2.66 13.22
CA MET A 1 -6.14 3.12 11.91
C MET A 1 -7.05 4.22 11.37
N LYS A 2 -6.49 5.17 10.65
CA LYS A 2 -7.29 6.27 10.11
C LYS A 2 -8.27 5.77 9.06
N PRO A 3 -9.47 6.35 8.99
CA PRO A 3 -10.40 6.04 7.91
C PRO A 3 -9.78 6.34 6.54
N ILE A 4 -10.23 5.61 5.53
CA ILE A 4 -9.83 5.84 4.15
C ILE A 4 -10.61 7.05 3.62
N SER A 5 -9.88 8.01 3.05
CA SER A 5 -10.51 9.17 2.44
C SER A 5 -11.15 8.78 1.10
N GLU A 6 -12.34 9.29 0.83
CA GLU A 6 -13.02 9.03 -0.43
C GLU A 6 -12.20 9.43 -1.64
N VAL A 7 -11.38 10.47 -1.51
CA VAL A 7 -10.58 10.94 -2.64
C VAL A 7 -9.57 9.87 -3.11
N HIS A 8 -9.13 9.00 -2.21
CA HIS A 8 -8.18 7.95 -2.55
C HIS A 8 -8.82 6.77 -3.28
N VAL A 9 -10.14 6.70 -3.31
CA VAL A 9 -10.87 5.62 -3.97
C VAL A 9 -11.96 6.17 -4.89
N ALA A 10 -11.86 7.43 -5.29
CA ALA A 10 -12.92 8.13 -6.02
C ALA A 10 -13.04 7.70 -7.48
N GLU A 11 -11.98 7.17 -8.07
CA GLU A 11 -11.97 6.80 -9.48
C GLU A 11 -11.69 5.32 -9.66
N PRO A 12 -12.25 4.69 -10.72
CA PRO A 12 -11.89 3.32 -11.02
C PRO A 12 -10.38 3.16 -11.18
N GLY A 13 -9.83 2.13 -10.61
CA GLY A 13 -8.40 1.86 -10.64
C GLY A 13 -7.63 2.37 -9.44
N LEU A 14 -8.16 3.35 -8.73
CA LEU A 14 -7.52 3.82 -7.50
C LEU A 14 -7.87 2.90 -6.33
N ALA A 15 -6.87 2.56 -5.54
CA ALA A 15 -7.06 1.68 -4.40
C ALA A 15 -6.17 2.09 -3.24
N VAL A 16 -6.65 1.85 -2.04
CA VAL A 16 -5.84 1.92 -0.83
C VAL A 16 -5.49 0.50 -0.42
N VAL A 17 -4.22 0.25 -0.20
CA VAL A 17 -3.73 -1.06 0.22
C VAL A 17 -3.23 -0.96 1.64
N GLU A 18 -3.71 -1.85 2.50
CA GLU A 18 -3.22 -1.98 3.85
C GLU A 18 -2.58 -3.34 4.02
N VAL A 19 -1.35 -3.35 4.49
CA VAL A 19 -0.60 -4.57 4.73
C VAL A 19 -0.43 -4.73 6.24
N ALA A 20 -0.79 -5.89 6.74
CA ALA A 20 -0.49 -6.29 8.11
C ALA A 20 0.64 -7.30 8.03
N ALA A 21 1.72 -7.05 8.73
CA ALA A 21 2.87 -7.93 8.71
C ALA A 21 3.52 -8.00 10.09
N ARG A 22 4.36 -9.00 10.29
CA ARG A 22 5.06 -9.16 11.56
C ARG A 22 6.07 -8.05 11.81
N ASP A 23 6.74 -7.61 10.75
CA ASP A 23 7.81 -6.63 10.86
C ASP A 23 7.82 -5.70 9.66
N ASP A 24 8.60 -4.64 9.78
CA ASP A 24 8.70 -3.61 8.75
C ASP A 24 9.26 -4.17 7.45
N GLN A 25 10.25 -5.02 7.53
CA GLN A 25 10.90 -5.58 6.34
C GLN A 25 9.89 -6.33 5.48
N THR A 26 9.04 -7.14 6.10
CA THR A 26 8.00 -7.88 5.37
C THR A 26 6.98 -6.93 4.76
N ALA A 27 6.54 -5.93 5.53
CA ALA A 27 5.56 -4.96 5.02
C ALA A 27 6.11 -4.21 3.82
N PHE A 28 7.34 -3.72 3.90
CA PHE A 28 7.94 -3.00 2.78
C PHE A 28 8.22 -3.88 1.58
N ALA A 29 8.51 -5.16 1.79
CA ALA A 29 8.69 -6.09 0.68
C ALA A 29 7.40 -6.24 -0.14
N VAL A 30 6.24 -6.28 0.51
CA VAL A 30 4.96 -6.33 -0.18
C VAL A 30 4.73 -5.04 -0.99
N GLN A 31 5.00 -3.88 -0.38
CA GLN A 31 4.87 -2.61 -1.07
C GLN A 31 5.76 -2.56 -2.32
N GLU A 32 7.00 -3.02 -2.21
CA GLU A 32 7.95 -3.03 -3.33
C GLU A 32 7.47 -3.89 -4.49
N LEU A 33 6.87 -5.04 -4.20
CA LEU A 33 6.32 -5.90 -5.24
C LEU A 33 5.23 -5.19 -6.03
N LEU A 34 4.34 -4.49 -5.34
CA LEU A 34 3.24 -3.78 -6.00
C LEU A 34 3.73 -2.53 -6.70
N ALA A 35 4.66 -1.80 -6.06
CA ALA A 35 5.23 -0.58 -6.64
C ALA A 35 6.04 -0.87 -7.91
N GLY A 36 6.57 -2.07 -8.03
CA GLY A 36 7.29 -2.48 -9.24
C GLY A 36 6.37 -2.81 -10.40
N ARG A 37 5.08 -2.96 -10.16
CA ARG A 37 4.12 -3.33 -11.19
C ARG A 37 3.16 -2.22 -11.55
N TRP A 38 2.69 -1.46 -10.57
CA TRP A 38 1.71 -0.40 -10.79
C TRP A 38 2.18 0.90 -10.18
N ALA A 39 1.64 2.01 -10.69
CA ALA A 39 1.92 3.31 -10.11
C ALA A 39 1.45 3.33 -8.66
N THR A 40 2.33 3.66 -7.75
CA THR A 40 2.11 3.54 -6.32
C THR A 40 2.64 4.76 -5.59
N ALA A 41 1.79 5.34 -4.75
CA ALA A 41 2.26 6.34 -3.78
C ALA A 41 2.68 5.58 -2.54
N THR A 42 3.99 5.37 -2.39
CA THR A 42 4.54 4.53 -1.33
C THR A 42 4.60 5.27 0.01
N ALA A 43 4.52 4.49 1.09
CA ALA A 43 4.78 4.98 2.43
C ALA A 43 6.19 4.61 2.84
N ASP A 44 6.79 5.41 3.70
CA ASP A 44 8.15 5.17 4.20
C ASP A 44 8.18 4.77 5.68
N THR A 45 7.01 4.73 6.33
CA THR A 45 6.91 4.32 7.72
C THR A 45 5.73 3.39 7.93
N THR A 46 5.88 2.50 8.88
CA THR A 46 4.79 1.64 9.34
C THR A 46 4.14 2.22 10.59
N THR A 47 2.97 1.71 10.93
CA THR A 47 2.29 2.06 12.17
C THR A 47 2.00 0.80 12.98
N ARG A 48 1.74 0.99 14.27
CA ARG A 48 1.34 -0.10 15.15
C ARG A 48 0.03 0.27 15.83
N ALA A 49 -0.88 -0.68 15.88
CA ALA A 49 -2.13 -0.50 16.60
C ALA A 49 -1.96 -1.02 18.02
N PRO A 50 -2.36 -0.26 19.05
CA PRO A 50 -2.25 -0.73 20.43
C PRO A 50 -3.01 -2.05 20.63
N GLY A 51 -2.35 -3.01 21.26
CA GLY A 51 -2.94 -4.31 21.54
C GLY A 51 -2.98 -5.28 20.38
N GLU A 52 -2.54 -4.87 19.20
CA GLU A 52 -2.48 -5.76 18.04
C GLU A 52 -1.04 -6.09 17.70
N PRO A 53 -0.77 -7.34 17.30
CA PRO A 53 0.59 -7.73 16.95
C PRO A 53 1.01 -7.19 15.60
N GLY A 54 2.31 -7.02 15.43
CA GLY A 54 2.88 -6.66 14.14
C GLY A 54 2.77 -5.19 13.79
N VAL A 55 2.94 -4.94 12.50
CA VAL A 55 2.92 -3.59 11.95
C VAL A 55 1.86 -3.48 10.85
N ARG A 56 1.49 -2.25 10.54
CA ARG A 56 0.57 -1.94 9.44
C ARG A 56 1.24 -0.95 8.51
N LEU A 57 1.03 -1.14 7.20
CA LEU A 57 1.53 -0.25 6.18
C LEU A 57 0.38 0.09 5.24
N ARG A 58 0.16 1.37 5.01
CA ARG A 58 -0.90 1.83 4.10
C ARG A 58 -0.26 2.61 2.97
N PHE A 59 -0.59 2.25 1.75
CA PHE A 59 -0.14 2.97 0.57
C PHE A 59 -1.23 2.99 -0.49
N TYR A 60 -1.00 3.73 -1.57
CA TYR A 60 -2.02 4.00 -2.57
C TYR A 60 -1.57 3.51 -3.93
N LEU A 61 -2.49 2.97 -4.70
CA LEU A 61 -2.19 2.24 -5.92
C LEU A 61 -3.13 2.68 -7.04
N ASP A 62 -2.61 2.80 -8.25
CA ASP A 62 -3.42 3.00 -9.45
C ASP A 62 -3.16 1.84 -10.41
N VAL A 63 -4.09 0.89 -10.45
CA VAL A 63 -3.92 -0.30 -11.27
C VAL A 63 -4.13 -0.05 -12.77
N ARG A 64 -4.51 1.16 -13.15
CA ARG A 64 -4.59 1.53 -14.56
C ARG A 64 -3.22 1.85 -15.14
N GLN A 65 -2.24 2.11 -14.29
CA GLN A 65 -0.90 2.50 -14.69
C GLN A 65 0.09 1.41 -14.34
N GLU A 66 0.16 0.40 -15.18
CA GLU A 66 1.12 -0.68 -15.01
C GLU A 66 2.52 -0.21 -15.36
N LEU A 67 3.44 -0.49 -14.45
CA LEU A 67 4.86 -0.22 -14.64
C LEU A 67 5.57 -1.51 -15.04
N GLY A 68 6.66 -1.38 -15.77
CA GLY A 68 7.45 -2.52 -16.16
C GLY A 68 6.79 -3.48 -17.13
N VAL A 69 5.67 -3.10 -17.71
CA VAL A 69 5.02 -3.90 -18.73
C VAL A 69 5.72 -3.67 -20.04
N MET A 70 6.16 -4.75 -20.63
CA MET A 70 6.79 -4.71 -21.96
C MET A 70 5.73 -5.12 -22.97
N ALA A 71 5.31 -4.15 -23.73
CA ALA A 71 4.31 -4.41 -24.77
C ALA A 71 4.93 -5.23 -25.91
#